data_c3c9395101dc7503d5ec913802b1f738
#
_entry.id   c3c9395101dc7503d5ec913802b1f738
#
_cell.length_a   1.000
_cell.length_b   1.000
_cell.length_c   1.000
_cell.angle_alpha   90.00
_cell.angle_beta   90.00
_cell.angle_gamma   90.00
#
_symmetry.space_group_name_H-M   'P 1'
#
loop_
_entity.id
_entity.type
_entity.pdbx_description
1 polymer ?
#
loop_
_entity_poly.entity_id
_entity_poly.type
_entity_poly.pdbx_seq_one_letter_code
_entity_poly.pdbx_strand_id
1 'polypeptide(L)'
;MIVRKHFCRYTRPSHSRLPYNISRLMTSSSRTPKILPSDVLVEEERVPGYRPEFYYPANPGEVVNNRYKILTKVGWGTASTVWLAEDLERTPFQHVTIKINTSNPDYEDNILHELGINKSLTKDPSLAGFAFVRAAFDDFVAIGPTGTAHSCLVFEAMREPLSQFQHRLVGDSVPPQLLKVYVDFILQGLDYLHSECQIIHTDLKADNIMMSFEDPSVIDEYVNAQSDHPMPRKIVNDRNIYLSHNNFGALKSYWILPKIADFGLAHRRDGEKPLRHPIQPPLYHAPEVLLGVPWSYSADIWSLGVMLFELLEDKELFVHLKSPNGEYTAQAHIAEMIALLGPPPQKIIDQEKHWREIPWERSFSSPSGTWCDTAREYYGGPFFDSKGMSKVQTPTIGP
;
A
#
# COMPACT_ATOMS: atom_id res chain seq x y z
N MET A 1 -19.81 -21.31 17.86
CA MET A 1 -20.06 -19.87 17.85
C MET A 1 -19.08 -19.31 16.86
N ILE A 2 -19.50 -19.12 15.58
CA ILE A 2 -18.61 -18.74 14.48
C ILE A 2 -18.47 -17.22 14.56
N VAL A 3 -17.30 -16.76 14.95
CA VAL A 3 -16.94 -15.33 14.95
C VAL A 3 -16.82 -14.89 13.49
N ARG A 4 -17.81 -14.17 12.98
CA ARG A 4 -17.77 -13.51 11.67
C ARG A 4 -16.78 -12.35 11.74
N LYS A 5 -15.54 -12.59 11.31
CA LYS A 5 -14.51 -11.54 11.22
C LYS A 5 -14.76 -10.69 9.97
N HIS A 6 -14.91 -9.41 10.16
CA HIS A 6 -15.08 -8.42 9.09
C HIS A 6 -13.73 -8.16 8.44
N PHE A 7 -13.52 -8.64 7.22
CA PHE A 7 -12.47 -8.10 6.35
C PHE A 7 -12.97 -6.77 5.79
N CYS A 8 -12.41 -5.69 6.30
CA CYS A 8 -12.72 -4.34 5.87
C CYS A 8 -12.27 -4.16 4.40
N ARG A 9 -13.13 -3.52 3.60
CA ARG A 9 -12.89 -3.16 2.21
C ARG A 9 -11.54 -2.44 2.09
N TYR A 10 -10.54 -3.07 1.48
CA TYR A 10 -9.33 -2.41 1.05
C TYR A 10 -9.62 -1.59 -0.21
N THR A 11 -10.43 -0.55 -0.08
CA THR A 11 -10.38 0.58 -0.98
C THR A 11 -9.67 1.68 -0.20
N ARG A 12 -8.32 1.79 -0.31
CA ARG A 12 -7.74 3.12 -0.15
C ARG A 12 -8.54 4.01 -1.08
N PRO A 13 -9.10 5.14 -0.59
CA PRO A 13 -9.55 6.14 -1.54
C PRO A 13 -8.36 6.37 -2.47
N SER A 14 -8.55 6.13 -3.78
CA SER A 14 -7.62 6.59 -4.79
C SER A 14 -7.18 7.96 -4.32
N HIS A 15 -5.88 8.30 -4.37
CA HIS A 15 -5.42 9.64 -4.08
C HIS A 15 -6.11 10.59 -5.06
N SER A 16 -7.44 10.74 -4.89
CA SER A 16 -8.18 11.81 -5.52
C SER A 16 -7.47 13.07 -5.06
N ARG A 17 -6.92 13.81 -6.01
CA ARG A 17 -6.33 15.15 -5.85
C ARG A 17 -7.04 15.80 -4.69
N LEU A 18 -6.31 16.14 -3.63
CA LEU A 18 -6.87 16.84 -2.46
C LEU A 18 -7.83 17.90 -2.99
N PRO A 19 -9.09 18.00 -2.52
CA PRO A 19 -10.01 19.00 -3.00
C PRO A 19 -9.25 20.33 -3.03
N TYR A 20 -9.32 21.06 -4.13
CA TYR A 20 -8.57 22.31 -4.45
C TYR A 20 -8.48 23.31 -3.28
N ASN A 21 -9.34 23.18 -2.28
CA ASN A 21 -9.34 23.98 -1.06
C ASN A 21 -8.31 23.55 0.01
N ILE A 22 -7.82 22.32 0.02
CA ILE A 22 -6.86 21.87 1.04
C ILE A 22 -5.42 22.25 0.64
N SER A 23 -5.09 22.25 -0.66
CA SER A 23 -3.78 22.72 -1.15
C SER A 23 -3.53 24.21 -0.84
N ARG A 24 -4.57 25.06 -0.78
CA ARG A 24 -4.48 26.45 -0.31
C ARG A 24 -4.23 26.59 1.19
N LEU A 25 -4.44 25.51 1.96
CA LEU A 25 -4.26 25.53 3.42
C LEU A 25 -2.78 25.38 3.82
N MET A 26 -1.90 24.95 2.89
CA MET A 26 -0.49 24.68 3.18
C MET A 26 0.46 25.88 2.97
N THR A 27 -0.03 27.07 2.54
CA THR A 27 0.83 28.19 2.12
C THR A 27 0.90 29.37 3.08
N SER A 28 0.61 29.22 4.37
CA SER A 28 0.76 30.32 5.32
C SER A 28 2.06 30.19 6.11
N SER A 29 2.97 31.13 5.98
CA SER A 29 4.21 31.26 6.78
C SER A 29 3.90 31.78 8.20
N SER A 30 3.12 31.03 8.98
CA SER A 30 2.79 31.37 10.36
C SER A 30 3.44 30.38 11.31
N ARG A 31 4.20 30.88 12.30
CA ARG A 31 4.79 30.06 13.39
C ARG A 31 3.73 29.42 14.30
N THR A 32 2.46 29.80 14.15
CA THR A 32 1.36 29.18 14.88
C THR A 32 0.67 28.11 14.02
N PRO A 33 0.42 26.92 14.57
CA PRO A 33 -0.29 25.87 13.85
C PRO A 33 -1.66 26.34 13.36
N LYS A 34 -1.99 26.10 12.11
CA LYS A 34 -3.31 26.35 11.58
C LYS A 34 -4.31 25.40 12.22
N ILE A 35 -5.34 25.95 12.86
CA ILE A 35 -6.44 25.17 13.42
C ILE A 35 -7.47 24.93 12.31
N LEU A 36 -7.78 23.66 12.06
CA LEU A 36 -8.79 23.23 11.10
C LEU A 36 -10.17 23.23 11.74
N PRO A 37 -11.24 23.51 10.96
CA PRO A 37 -12.62 23.43 11.48
C PRO A 37 -12.94 22.03 12.00
N SER A 38 -13.72 21.93 13.08
CA SER A 38 -14.07 20.67 13.72
C SER A 38 -14.97 19.75 12.87
N ASP A 39 -15.71 20.32 11.94
CA ASP A 39 -16.63 19.64 11.00
C ASP A 39 -15.93 19.09 9.75
N VAL A 40 -14.67 19.47 9.49
CA VAL A 40 -13.89 18.94 8.37
C VAL A 40 -13.24 17.61 8.76
N LEU A 41 -13.59 16.52 8.06
CA LEU A 41 -12.92 15.23 8.24
C LEU A 41 -11.50 15.26 7.67
N VAL A 42 -10.53 14.87 8.50
CA VAL A 42 -9.09 14.87 8.19
C VAL A 42 -8.58 13.44 8.16
N GLU A 43 -7.99 13.05 7.03
CA GLU A 43 -7.21 11.81 6.88
C GLU A 43 -7.88 10.55 7.44
N GLU A 44 -7.35 9.98 8.54
CA GLU A 44 -7.90 8.78 9.18
C GLU A 44 -9.37 8.90 9.59
N GLU A 45 -9.85 10.11 9.83
CA GLU A 45 -11.27 10.33 10.14
C GLU A 45 -12.22 9.98 8.99
N ARG A 46 -11.68 9.87 7.76
CA ARG A 46 -12.41 9.43 6.55
C ARG A 46 -12.58 7.91 6.46
N VAL A 47 -11.89 7.17 7.33
CA VAL A 47 -12.01 5.72 7.38
C VAL A 47 -13.41 5.36 7.88
N PRO A 48 -14.18 4.52 7.17
CA PRO A 48 -15.48 4.07 7.65
C PRO A 48 -15.37 3.42 9.03
N GLY A 49 -16.20 3.88 9.97
CA GLY A 49 -16.16 3.39 11.36
C GLY A 49 -14.99 3.95 12.19
N TYR A 50 -14.38 5.06 11.74
CA TYR A 50 -13.37 5.74 12.55
C TYR A 50 -13.89 6.05 13.95
N ARG A 51 -13.05 5.72 14.94
CA ARG A 51 -13.28 6.05 16.36
C ARG A 51 -11.95 6.54 16.94
N PRO A 52 -11.89 7.80 17.41
CA PRO A 52 -10.64 8.41 17.88
C PRO A 52 -9.97 7.61 19.01
N GLU A 53 -10.73 6.94 19.86
CA GLU A 53 -10.22 6.12 20.96
C GLU A 53 -9.37 4.92 20.50
N PHE A 54 -9.52 4.49 19.25
CA PHE A 54 -8.71 3.40 18.70
C PHE A 54 -7.35 3.87 18.15
N TYR A 55 -7.15 5.17 17.98
CA TYR A 55 -5.90 5.70 17.45
C TYR A 55 -5.04 6.29 18.55
N TYR A 56 -3.75 6.02 18.52
CA TYR A 56 -2.79 6.62 19.47
C TYR A 56 -2.75 8.14 19.30
N PRO A 57 -2.90 8.93 20.38
CA PRO A 57 -2.94 10.40 20.29
C PRO A 57 -1.54 11.02 20.28
N ALA A 58 -0.70 10.64 19.32
CA ALA A 58 0.67 11.12 19.21
C ALA A 58 0.75 12.65 19.07
N ASN A 59 1.73 13.24 19.74
CA ASN A 59 2.02 14.67 19.67
C ASN A 59 3.50 14.93 19.37
N PRO A 60 3.83 15.96 18.57
CA PRO A 60 5.23 16.39 18.40
C PRO A 60 5.90 16.69 19.74
N GLY A 61 7.13 16.21 19.89
CA GLY A 61 7.95 16.34 21.12
C GLY A 61 7.75 15.21 22.12
N GLU A 62 6.72 14.38 21.99
CA GLU A 62 6.50 13.20 22.81
C GLU A 62 7.60 12.14 22.54
N VAL A 63 8.05 11.45 23.58
CA VAL A 63 9.01 10.33 23.45
C VAL A 63 8.27 9.03 23.71
N VAL A 64 8.20 8.18 22.69
CA VAL A 64 7.63 6.83 22.78
C VAL A 64 8.74 5.80 22.94
N ASN A 65 8.44 4.70 23.65
CA ASN A 65 9.39 3.62 23.95
C ASN A 65 10.73 4.12 24.58
N ASN A 66 10.72 5.25 25.30
CA ASN A 66 11.89 5.91 25.90
C ASN A 66 13.04 6.19 24.90
N ARG A 67 12.81 6.09 23.60
CA ARG A 67 13.80 6.16 22.55
C ARG A 67 13.42 7.09 21.40
N TYR A 68 12.20 7.06 20.96
CA TYR A 68 11.78 7.73 19.73
C TYR A 68 11.01 9.01 20.03
N LYS A 69 11.60 10.17 19.71
CA LYS A 69 10.95 11.47 19.85
C LYS A 69 10.13 11.79 18.60
N ILE A 70 8.82 11.84 18.73
CA ILE A 70 7.89 12.19 17.65
C ILE A 70 8.16 13.60 17.14
N LEU A 71 8.29 13.77 15.83
CA LEU A 71 8.54 15.06 15.19
C LEU A 71 7.33 15.55 14.41
N THR A 72 6.87 14.79 13.43
CA THR A 72 5.79 15.20 12.53
C THR A 72 5.04 14.01 11.96
N LYS A 73 3.73 14.18 11.69
CA LYS A 73 2.95 13.17 10.99
C LYS A 73 3.27 13.24 9.50
N VAL A 74 3.70 12.14 8.92
CA VAL A 74 4.08 12.05 7.50
C VAL A 74 3.09 11.24 6.66
N GLY A 75 2.16 10.54 7.31
CA GLY A 75 1.16 9.75 6.60
C GLY A 75 0.13 9.12 7.52
N TRP A 76 -0.79 8.41 6.90
CA TRP A 76 -1.83 7.64 7.55
C TRP A 76 -2.28 6.46 6.68
N GLY A 77 -2.99 5.52 7.26
CA GLY A 77 -3.61 4.40 6.58
C GLY A 77 -4.93 4.02 7.24
N THR A 78 -5.60 3.01 6.73
CA THR A 78 -6.88 2.54 7.26
C THR A 78 -6.80 2.12 8.73
N ALA A 79 -5.65 1.55 9.13
CA ALA A 79 -5.45 1.01 10.47
C ALA A 79 -4.21 1.60 11.18
N SER A 80 -3.69 2.75 10.73
CA SER A 80 -2.47 3.31 11.32
C SER A 80 -2.30 4.80 11.04
N THR A 81 -1.45 5.44 11.85
CA THR A 81 -0.84 6.75 11.57
C THR A 81 0.67 6.58 11.45
N VAL A 82 1.31 7.40 10.62
CA VAL A 82 2.74 7.31 10.32
C VAL A 82 3.43 8.61 10.70
N TRP A 83 4.49 8.49 11.52
CA TRP A 83 5.17 9.61 12.12
C TRP A 83 6.68 9.57 11.84
N LEU A 84 7.24 10.68 11.43
CA LEU A 84 8.68 10.90 11.48
C LEU A 84 9.07 11.12 12.94
N ALA A 85 10.16 10.49 13.37
CA ALA A 85 10.69 10.59 14.71
C ALA A 85 12.22 10.70 14.70
N GLU A 86 12.80 11.32 15.75
CA GLU A 86 14.22 11.28 16.03
C GLU A 86 14.50 10.06 16.91
N ASP A 87 15.43 9.20 16.48
CA ASP A 87 15.96 8.13 17.32
C ASP A 87 17.05 8.69 18.26
N LEU A 88 16.77 8.75 19.54
CA LEU A 88 17.68 9.31 20.54
C LEU A 88 18.97 8.48 20.72
N GLU A 89 18.95 7.20 20.33
CA GLU A 89 20.12 6.34 20.30
C GLU A 89 20.92 6.47 18.99
N ARG A 90 20.30 7.04 17.93
CA ARG A 90 20.87 7.26 16.60
C ARG A 90 21.42 6.01 15.93
N THR A 91 20.79 4.87 16.19
CA THR A 91 21.19 3.56 15.65
C THR A 91 19.99 2.77 15.12
N PRO A 92 20.02 2.31 13.86
CA PRO A 92 21.03 2.59 12.82
C PRO A 92 20.87 3.96 12.16
N PHE A 93 19.79 4.69 12.42
CA PHE A 93 19.44 5.97 11.78
C PHE A 93 19.14 7.05 12.84
N GLN A 94 19.48 8.31 12.54
CA GLN A 94 19.09 9.44 13.39
C GLN A 94 17.59 9.76 13.25
N HIS A 95 17.04 9.66 12.05
CA HIS A 95 15.61 9.86 11.78
C HIS A 95 14.98 8.56 11.31
N VAL A 96 13.82 8.26 11.85
CA VAL A 96 13.07 7.04 11.59
C VAL A 96 11.62 7.35 11.29
N THR A 97 10.91 6.41 10.72
CA THR A 97 9.46 6.47 10.56
C THR A 97 8.81 5.42 11.45
N ILE A 98 7.85 5.85 12.26
CA ILE A 98 7.08 4.96 13.13
C ILE A 98 5.65 4.83 12.58
N LYS A 99 5.25 3.61 12.25
CA LYS A 99 3.86 3.24 11.96
C LYS A 99 3.20 2.81 13.26
N ILE A 100 2.29 3.63 13.78
CA ILE A 100 1.53 3.36 15.00
C ILE A 100 0.19 2.79 14.60
N ASN A 101 -0.04 1.52 14.89
CA ASN A 101 -1.27 0.84 14.51
C ASN A 101 -2.43 1.17 15.46
N THR A 102 -3.64 1.11 14.91
CA THR A 102 -4.88 1.22 15.68
C THR A 102 -5.02 0.07 16.65
N SER A 103 -5.72 0.31 17.75
CA SER A 103 -6.15 -0.74 18.68
C SER A 103 -7.53 -1.32 18.34
N ASN A 104 -8.10 -0.97 17.18
CA ASN A 104 -9.38 -1.52 16.76
C ASN A 104 -9.27 -3.03 16.54
N PRO A 105 -10.05 -3.85 17.27
CA PRO A 105 -10.00 -5.32 17.17
C PRO A 105 -10.26 -5.86 15.76
N ASP A 106 -10.98 -5.11 14.92
CA ASP A 106 -11.26 -5.52 13.53
C ASP A 106 -10.00 -5.63 12.67
N TYR A 107 -8.90 -4.98 13.08
CA TYR A 107 -7.61 -4.98 12.38
C TYR A 107 -6.52 -5.80 13.07
N GLU A 108 -6.78 -6.39 14.25
CA GLU A 108 -5.77 -7.09 15.06
C GLU A 108 -5.03 -8.18 14.28
N ASP A 109 -5.78 -9.05 13.61
CA ASP A 109 -5.17 -10.14 12.82
C ASP A 109 -4.27 -9.61 11.70
N ASN A 110 -4.66 -8.50 11.04
CA ASN A 110 -3.86 -7.89 9.97
C ASN A 110 -2.58 -7.24 10.51
N ILE A 111 -2.67 -6.60 11.69
CA ILE A 111 -1.53 -5.98 12.37
C ILE A 111 -0.51 -7.05 12.80
N LEU A 112 -0.99 -8.14 13.40
CA LEU A 112 -0.14 -9.27 13.80
C LEU A 112 0.49 -9.96 12.58
N HIS A 113 -0.26 -10.08 11.48
CA HIS A 113 0.23 -10.61 10.23
C HIS A 113 1.37 -9.75 9.67
N GLU A 114 1.18 -8.43 9.54
CA GLU A 114 2.21 -7.51 9.05
C GLU A 114 3.48 -7.56 9.91
N LEU A 115 3.33 -7.60 11.25
CA LEU A 115 4.43 -7.76 12.18
C LEU A 115 5.20 -9.07 11.93
N GLY A 116 4.49 -10.18 11.75
CA GLY A 116 5.07 -11.49 11.46
C GLY A 116 5.85 -11.50 10.15
N ILE A 117 5.31 -10.90 9.09
CA ILE A 117 5.98 -10.75 7.81
C ILE A 117 7.26 -9.91 7.95
N ASN A 118 7.17 -8.72 8.59
CA ASN A 118 8.34 -7.86 8.79
C ASN A 118 9.47 -8.59 9.55
N LYS A 119 9.16 -9.36 10.59
CA LYS A 119 10.16 -10.17 11.31
C LYS A 119 10.84 -11.22 10.43
N SER A 120 10.19 -11.70 9.40
CA SER A 120 10.80 -12.64 8.45
C SER A 120 11.65 -11.98 7.36
N LEU A 121 11.47 -10.66 7.11
CA LEU A 121 12.28 -9.90 6.14
C LEU A 121 13.71 -9.58 6.61
N THR A 122 14.01 -9.68 7.90
CA THR A 122 15.30 -9.30 8.47
C THR A 122 16.26 -10.48 8.67
N LYS A 123 16.16 -11.51 7.85
CA LYS A 123 16.94 -12.74 8.03
C LYS A 123 18.43 -12.55 7.68
N ASP A 124 18.72 -11.91 6.55
CA ASP A 124 20.09 -11.67 6.11
C ASP A 124 20.21 -10.32 5.37
N PRO A 125 20.55 -9.25 6.08
CA PRO A 125 20.72 -7.92 5.47
C PRO A 125 21.98 -7.81 4.59
N SER A 126 22.84 -8.82 4.54
CA SER A 126 24.03 -8.84 3.65
C SER A 126 23.67 -9.18 2.20
N LEU A 127 22.48 -9.74 1.96
CA LEU A 127 22.01 -10.07 0.61
C LEU A 127 21.67 -8.78 -0.17
N ALA A 128 22.16 -8.72 -1.40
CA ALA A 128 22.07 -7.50 -2.24
C ALA A 128 20.64 -6.98 -2.38
N GLY A 129 19.67 -7.87 -2.59
CA GLY A 129 18.25 -7.51 -2.74
C GLY A 129 17.60 -6.93 -1.48
N PHE A 130 18.13 -7.22 -0.28
CA PHE A 130 17.62 -6.64 0.98
C PHE A 130 17.69 -5.11 0.98
N ALA A 131 18.70 -4.51 0.35
CA ALA A 131 18.85 -3.06 0.24
C ALA A 131 17.64 -2.37 -0.44
N PHE A 132 16.88 -3.10 -1.25
CA PHE A 132 15.71 -2.60 -1.98
C PHE A 132 14.37 -3.02 -1.36
N VAL A 133 14.41 -3.49 -0.11
CA VAL A 133 13.24 -3.84 0.69
C VAL A 133 13.22 -2.99 1.96
N ARG A 134 12.12 -2.34 2.23
CA ARG A 134 11.92 -1.51 3.43
C ARG A 134 11.35 -2.37 4.55
N ALA A 135 12.21 -3.11 5.23
CA ALA A 135 11.86 -3.91 6.40
C ALA A 135 11.82 -3.05 7.67
N ALA A 136 10.93 -3.38 8.61
CA ALA A 136 11.01 -2.82 9.96
C ALA A 136 12.26 -3.36 10.67
N PHE A 137 13.04 -2.48 11.27
CA PHE A 137 14.24 -2.86 12.03
C PHE A 137 14.00 -2.89 13.55
N ASP A 138 12.88 -2.31 14.03
CA ASP A 138 12.45 -2.38 15.42
C ASP A 138 10.93 -2.47 15.50
N ASP A 139 10.41 -3.05 16.59
CA ASP A 139 9.00 -3.10 16.93
C ASP A 139 8.79 -2.93 18.43
N PHE A 140 7.73 -2.24 18.84
CA PHE A 140 7.37 -2.06 20.24
C PHE A 140 5.87 -1.84 20.41
N VAL A 141 5.43 -1.78 21.68
CA VAL A 141 4.04 -1.44 22.02
C VAL A 141 4.00 -0.09 22.71
N ALA A 142 3.29 0.87 22.13
CA ALA A 142 2.99 2.15 22.77
C ALA A 142 1.71 2.03 23.61
N ILE A 143 1.74 2.55 24.84
CA ILE A 143 0.56 2.58 25.71
C ILE A 143 -0.04 3.97 25.67
N GLY A 144 -1.27 4.07 25.17
CA GLY A 144 -2.02 5.31 25.14
C GLY A 144 -2.46 5.80 26.53
N PRO A 145 -2.92 7.05 26.65
CA PRO A 145 -3.32 7.64 27.94
C PRO A 145 -4.44 6.87 28.68
N THR A 146 -5.25 6.14 27.95
CA THR A 146 -6.33 5.30 28.50
C THR A 146 -5.90 3.86 28.82
N GLY A 147 -4.60 3.55 28.71
CA GLY A 147 -4.05 2.19 28.90
C GLY A 147 -4.20 1.30 27.67
N THR A 148 -4.65 1.83 26.54
CA THR A 148 -4.79 1.08 25.28
C THR A 148 -3.43 0.80 24.66
N ALA A 149 -3.18 -0.45 24.26
CA ALA A 149 -1.94 -0.86 23.61
C ALA A 149 -2.00 -0.68 22.10
N HIS A 150 -0.93 -0.13 21.53
CA HIS A 150 -0.77 0.11 20.09
C HIS A 150 0.54 -0.52 19.60
N SER A 151 0.43 -1.50 18.70
CA SER A 151 1.62 -2.09 18.06
C SER A 151 2.27 -1.06 17.13
N CYS A 152 3.59 -0.91 17.26
CA CYS A 152 4.39 0.04 16.48
C CYS A 152 5.46 -0.70 15.69
N LEU A 153 5.67 -0.30 14.44
CA LEU A 153 6.77 -0.74 13.59
C LEU A 153 7.66 0.46 13.27
N VAL A 154 8.97 0.27 13.36
CA VAL A 154 9.97 1.32 13.10
C VAL A 154 10.72 1.00 11.82
N PHE A 155 10.77 1.96 10.93
CA PHE A 155 11.38 1.85 9.62
C PHE A 155 12.39 2.97 9.39
N GLU A 156 13.31 2.75 8.45
CA GLU A 156 14.10 3.82 7.84
C GLU A 156 13.16 4.93 7.34
N ALA A 157 13.52 6.19 7.62
CA ALA A 157 12.79 7.31 7.06
C ALA A 157 13.01 7.38 5.55
N MET A 158 11.90 7.48 4.81
CA MET A 158 11.90 7.55 3.36
C MET A 158 11.18 8.82 2.91
N ARG A 159 11.45 9.24 1.70
CA ARG A 159 10.85 10.42 1.09
C ARG A 159 9.37 10.19 0.78
N GLU A 160 8.94 10.30 -0.43
CA GLU A 160 7.60 9.99 -0.91
C GLU A 160 7.54 8.66 -1.66
N PRO A 161 6.36 8.07 -1.87
CA PRO A 161 6.17 6.95 -2.78
C PRO A 161 6.51 7.29 -4.23
N LEU A 162 6.88 6.28 -5.02
CA LEU A 162 7.20 6.42 -6.44
C LEU A 162 6.04 7.05 -7.24
N SER A 163 4.78 6.77 -6.88
CA SER A 163 3.60 7.40 -7.46
C SER A 163 3.56 8.92 -7.28
N GLN A 164 4.01 9.43 -6.14
CA GLN A 164 4.11 10.88 -5.91
C GLN A 164 5.38 11.48 -6.53
N PHE A 165 6.48 10.72 -6.48
CA PHE A 165 7.74 11.12 -7.10
C PHE A 165 7.59 11.31 -8.61
N GLN A 166 6.84 10.45 -9.30
CA GLN A 166 6.52 10.57 -10.71
C GLN A 166 6.00 11.98 -11.08
N HIS A 167 5.09 12.54 -10.27
CA HIS A 167 4.52 13.88 -10.50
C HIS A 167 5.48 15.05 -10.24
N ARG A 168 6.71 14.78 -9.78
CA ARG A 168 7.79 15.78 -9.73
C ARG A 168 8.61 15.84 -11.01
N LEU A 169 8.43 14.87 -11.88
CA LEU A 169 9.15 14.75 -13.13
C LEU A 169 8.41 15.49 -14.26
N VAL A 170 9.15 15.87 -15.29
CA VAL A 170 8.57 16.57 -16.44
C VAL A 170 7.61 15.63 -17.19
N GLY A 171 6.37 16.07 -17.35
CA GLY A 171 5.34 15.30 -18.05
C GLY A 171 4.71 14.19 -17.21
N ASP A 172 4.87 14.25 -15.88
CA ASP A 172 4.28 13.29 -14.92
C ASP A 172 4.61 11.81 -15.26
N SER A 173 5.75 11.56 -15.93
CA SER A 173 6.19 10.23 -16.32
C SER A 173 7.65 10.00 -15.96
N VAL A 174 8.01 8.75 -15.63
CA VAL A 174 9.39 8.39 -15.30
C VAL A 174 10.17 8.19 -16.61
N PRO A 175 11.27 8.95 -16.87
CA PRO A 175 12.05 8.77 -18.07
C PRO A 175 12.52 7.33 -18.25
N PRO A 176 12.48 6.75 -19.47
CA PRO A 176 12.78 5.32 -19.69
C PRO A 176 14.14 4.88 -19.17
N GLN A 177 15.17 5.74 -19.24
CA GLN A 177 16.51 5.44 -18.73
C GLN A 177 16.54 5.34 -17.20
N LEU A 178 15.82 6.22 -16.50
CA LEU A 178 15.68 6.19 -15.06
C LEU A 178 14.83 4.98 -14.62
N LEU A 179 13.73 4.73 -15.34
CA LEU A 179 12.86 3.59 -15.06
C LEU A 179 13.61 2.25 -15.17
N LYS A 180 14.49 2.09 -16.17
CA LYS A 180 15.33 0.88 -16.28
C LYS A 180 16.17 0.64 -15.03
N VAL A 181 16.74 1.69 -14.44
CA VAL A 181 17.52 1.59 -13.20
C VAL A 181 16.63 1.21 -12.02
N TYR A 182 15.46 1.83 -11.91
CA TYR A 182 14.52 1.50 -10.83
C TYR A 182 13.97 0.08 -10.95
N VAL A 183 13.67 -0.37 -12.17
CA VAL A 183 13.24 -1.76 -12.43
C VAL A 183 14.29 -2.77 -11.98
N ASP A 184 15.56 -2.52 -12.26
CA ASP A 184 16.66 -3.39 -11.83
C ASP A 184 16.69 -3.53 -10.29
N PHE A 185 16.56 -2.42 -9.57
CA PHE A 185 16.52 -2.42 -8.12
C PHE A 185 15.27 -3.11 -7.56
N ILE A 186 14.09 -2.84 -8.15
CA ILE A 186 12.84 -3.48 -7.75
C ILE A 186 12.89 -4.99 -7.99
N LEU A 187 13.46 -5.43 -9.13
CA LEU A 187 13.64 -6.85 -9.42
C LEU A 187 14.58 -7.54 -8.44
N GLN A 188 15.68 -6.88 -8.03
CA GLN A 188 16.56 -7.41 -6.98
C GLN A 188 15.83 -7.53 -5.65
N GLY A 189 14.98 -6.54 -5.29
CA GLY A 189 14.13 -6.61 -4.10
C GLY A 189 13.10 -7.74 -4.18
N LEU A 190 12.46 -7.95 -5.33
CA LEU A 190 11.53 -9.07 -5.56
C LEU A 190 12.24 -10.42 -5.53
N ASP A 191 13.43 -10.52 -6.11
CA ASP A 191 14.24 -11.76 -6.04
C ASP A 191 14.56 -12.12 -4.59
N TYR A 192 14.97 -11.15 -3.77
CA TYR A 192 15.17 -11.35 -2.34
C TYR A 192 13.89 -11.82 -1.63
N LEU A 193 12.74 -11.18 -1.89
CA LEU A 193 11.46 -11.56 -1.29
C LEU A 193 11.04 -12.98 -1.70
N HIS A 194 11.16 -13.30 -2.99
CA HIS A 194 10.69 -14.56 -3.55
C HIS A 194 11.64 -15.74 -3.23
N SER A 195 12.95 -15.55 -3.41
CA SER A 195 13.93 -16.63 -3.32
C SER A 195 14.41 -16.87 -1.89
N GLU A 196 14.69 -15.80 -1.13
CA GLU A 196 15.25 -15.92 0.22
C GLU A 196 14.19 -15.92 1.32
N CYS A 197 13.18 -15.04 1.19
CA CYS A 197 12.12 -14.91 2.21
C CYS A 197 10.91 -15.80 1.94
N GLN A 198 10.73 -16.30 0.70
CA GLN A 198 9.55 -17.01 0.25
C GLN A 198 8.26 -16.21 0.48
N ILE A 199 8.33 -14.90 0.24
CA ILE A 199 7.23 -13.95 0.42
C ILE A 199 6.76 -13.45 -0.94
N ILE A 200 5.44 -13.44 -1.14
CA ILE A 200 4.75 -12.82 -2.27
C ILE A 200 4.14 -11.52 -1.74
N HIS A 201 4.43 -10.39 -2.38
CA HIS A 201 4.00 -9.08 -1.90
C HIS A 201 2.49 -8.87 -2.01
N THR A 202 1.89 -9.31 -3.12
CA THR A 202 0.45 -9.28 -3.44
C THR A 202 -0.21 -7.91 -3.57
N ASP A 203 0.45 -6.82 -3.21
CA ASP A 203 -0.04 -5.42 -3.37
C ASP A 203 1.04 -4.52 -3.99
N LEU A 204 1.85 -5.05 -4.91
CA LEU A 204 2.91 -4.29 -5.56
C LEU A 204 2.32 -3.23 -6.49
N LYS A 205 2.63 -1.97 -6.23
CA LYS A 205 2.20 -0.78 -6.99
C LYS A 205 3.09 0.41 -6.65
N ALA A 206 3.07 1.46 -7.44
CA ALA A 206 3.92 2.64 -7.24
C ALA A 206 3.74 3.33 -5.87
N ASP A 207 2.55 3.21 -5.25
CA ASP A 207 2.31 3.71 -3.88
C ASP A 207 3.09 2.93 -2.81
N ASN A 208 3.43 1.68 -3.08
CA ASN A 208 4.14 0.78 -2.17
C ASN A 208 5.64 0.66 -2.50
N ILE A 209 6.15 1.50 -3.41
CA ILE A 209 7.57 1.70 -3.66
C ILE A 209 7.98 3.04 -3.06
N MET A 210 8.71 3.01 -1.96
CA MET A 210 9.18 4.22 -1.28
C MET A 210 10.53 4.67 -1.84
N MET A 211 10.70 5.97 -2.01
CA MET A 211 11.95 6.54 -2.51
C MET A 211 12.85 6.95 -1.34
N SER A 212 14.15 6.66 -1.43
CA SER A 212 15.13 7.12 -0.44
C SER A 212 15.27 8.65 -0.47
N PHE A 213 15.88 9.21 0.57
CA PHE A 213 16.38 10.58 0.47
C PHE A 213 17.64 10.62 -0.40
N GLU A 214 17.79 11.70 -1.17
CA GLU A 214 18.98 11.96 -1.99
C GLU A 214 20.20 12.33 -1.15
N ASP A 215 19.96 12.90 0.03
CA ASP A 215 20.97 13.34 0.98
C ASP A 215 20.35 13.45 2.39
N PRO A 216 21.07 13.06 3.47
CA PRO A 216 20.56 13.18 4.83
C PRO A 216 20.17 14.61 5.24
N SER A 217 20.82 15.64 4.67
CA SER A 217 20.52 17.04 4.97
C SER A 217 19.08 17.44 4.60
N VAL A 218 18.43 16.72 3.69
CA VAL A 218 17.03 16.99 3.32
C VAL A 218 16.09 16.77 4.51
N ILE A 219 16.29 15.70 5.27
CA ILE A 219 15.52 15.46 6.51
C ILE A 219 15.84 16.54 7.54
N ASP A 220 17.11 16.87 7.75
CA ASP A 220 17.53 17.86 8.74
C ASP A 220 16.92 19.25 8.42
N GLU A 221 16.96 19.66 7.16
CA GLU A 221 16.33 20.92 6.70
C GLU A 221 14.82 20.89 6.92
N TYR A 222 14.18 19.76 6.60
CA TYR A 222 12.75 19.57 6.79
C TYR A 222 12.37 19.66 8.28
N VAL A 223 13.09 18.97 9.17
CA VAL A 223 12.84 18.99 10.61
C VAL A 223 13.03 20.40 11.18
N ASN A 224 14.10 21.10 10.77
CA ASN A 224 14.34 22.47 11.19
C ASN A 224 13.22 23.43 10.75
N ALA A 225 12.69 23.25 9.54
CA ALA A 225 11.60 24.07 9.02
C ALA A 225 10.26 23.85 9.74
N GLN A 226 10.06 22.72 10.46
CA GLN A 226 8.81 22.46 11.22
C GLN A 226 8.56 23.50 12.30
N SER A 227 9.59 24.13 12.86
CA SER A 227 9.45 25.21 13.86
C SER A 227 8.79 26.46 13.28
N ASP A 228 9.02 26.75 11.99
CA ASP A 228 8.46 27.89 11.28
C ASP A 228 7.16 27.54 10.53
N HIS A 229 6.96 26.26 10.23
CA HIS A 229 5.81 25.74 9.48
C HIS A 229 5.19 24.53 10.19
N PRO A 230 4.59 24.72 11.40
CA PRO A 230 4.03 23.61 12.16
C PRO A 230 2.82 22.99 11.42
N MET A 231 2.64 21.67 11.59
CA MET A 231 1.52 20.94 10.99
C MET A 231 0.16 21.57 11.34
N PRO A 232 -0.74 21.70 10.35
CA PRO A 232 -2.14 21.99 10.62
C PRO A 232 -2.75 20.90 11.49
N ARG A 233 -3.64 21.28 12.41
CA ARG A 233 -4.31 20.32 13.29
C ARG A 233 -5.75 20.71 13.55
N LYS A 234 -6.54 19.73 13.90
CA LYS A 234 -7.89 19.87 14.44
C LYS A 234 -7.87 19.48 15.92
N ILE A 235 -8.68 20.15 16.73
CA ILE A 235 -8.84 19.83 18.14
C ILE A 235 -10.27 19.31 18.34
N VAL A 236 -10.40 18.08 18.81
CA VAL A 236 -11.69 17.43 19.11
C VAL A 236 -11.56 16.76 20.48
N ASN A 237 -12.41 17.18 21.45
CA ASN A 237 -12.41 16.63 22.81
C ASN A 237 -10.99 16.59 23.42
N ASP A 238 -10.28 17.71 23.39
CA ASP A 238 -8.90 17.90 23.88
C ASP A 238 -7.83 17.03 23.18
N ARG A 239 -8.20 16.34 22.11
CA ARG A 239 -7.30 15.56 21.26
C ARG A 239 -6.89 16.36 20.02
N ASN A 240 -5.60 16.37 19.72
CA ASN A 240 -5.08 16.88 18.46
C ASN A 240 -5.19 15.80 17.37
N ILE A 241 -5.72 16.17 16.21
CA ILE A 241 -5.70 15.36 14.99
C ILE A 241 -4.91 16.16 13.95
N TYR A 242 -3.72 15.65 13.58
CA TYR A 242 -2.80 16.35 12.69
C TYR A 242 -3.03 15.98 11.24
N LEU A 243 -2.92 16.98 10.36
CA LEU A 243 -2.79 16.75 8.93
C LEU A 243 -1.35 16.34 8.63
N SER A 244 -1.17 15.31 7.81
CA SER A 244 0.16 14.86 7.40
C SER A 244 0.92 15.96 6.67
N HIS A 245 2.21 16.06 6.98
CA HIS A 245 3.14 16.98 6.37
C HIS A 245 4.34 16.18 5.84
N ASN A 246 4.31 15.82 4.57
CA ASN A 246 5.31 14.99 3.91
C ASN A 246 5.97 15.67 2.70
N ASN A 247 5.91 17.00 2.63
CA ASN A 247 6.60 17.75 1.58
C ASN A 247 8.03 18.07 2.03
N PHE A 248 8.98 17.25 1.62
CA PHE A 248 10.41 17.40 1.90
C PHE A 248 11.13 18.39 0.98
N GLY A 249 10.41 19.26 0.28
CA GLY A 249 10.96 20.27 -0.61
C GLY A 249 11.32 19.74 -2.01
N ALA A 250 12.02 20.58 -2.79
CA ALA A 250 12.46 20.25 -4.14
C ALA A 250 13.51 19.12 -4.13
N LEU A 251 13.57 18.36 -5.22
CA LEU A 251 14.61 17.35 -5.40
C LEU A 251 15.96 18.03 -5.61
N LYS A 252 16.96 17.64 -4.81
CA LYS A 252 18.34 18.07 -4.97
C LYS A 252 19.11 17.22 -5.99
N SER A 253 18.67 15.97 -6.17
CA SER A 253 19.26 14.99 -7.07
C SER A 253 18.24 13.91 -7.44
N TYR A 254 18.43 13.25 -8.58
CA TYR A 254 17.67 12.06 -8.99
C TYR A 254 18.36 10.75 -8.55
N TRP A 255 19.44 10.81 -7.81
CA TRP A 255 20.14 9.66 -7.23
C TRP A 255 19.43 9.23 -5.94
N ILE A 256 18.23 8.70 -6.11
CA ILE A 256 17.39 8.16 -5.07
C ILE A 256 17.02 6.72 -5.39
N LEU A 257 16.92 5.88 -4.37
CA LEU A 257 16.71 4.44 -4.53
C LEU A 257 15.28 4.07 -4.19
N PRO A 258 14.63 3.24 -5.03
CA PRO A 258 13.34 2.67 -4.71
C PRO A 258 13.50 1.51 -3.71
N LYS A 259 12.59 1.40 -2.76
CA LYS A 259 12.47 0.25 -1.86
C LYS A 259 11.03 -0.25 -1.82
N ILE A 260 10.84 -1.56 -1.95
CA ILE A 260 9.55 -2.22 -1.80
C ILE A 260 9.11 -2.11 -0.33
N ALA A 261 7.88 -1.67 -0.09
CA ALA A 261 7.35 -1.38 1.23
C ALA A 261 5.89 -1.82 1.37
N ASP A 262 5.35 -1.81 2.58
CA ASP A 262 3.97 -2.15 2.95
C ASP A 262 3.63 -3.64 2.73
N PHE A 263 4.07 -4.46 3.68
CA PHE A 263 3.87 -5.90 3.67
C PHE A 263 2.60 -6.37 4.38
N GLY A 264 1.65 -5.47 4.61
CA GLY A 264 0.40 -5.78 5.31
C GLY A 264 -0.48 -6.83 4.61
N LEU A 265 -0.33 -7.00 3.29
CA LEU A 265 -1.05 -7.98 2.49
C LEU A 265 -0.16 -9.12 1.97
N ALA A 266 1.14 -9.10 2.27
CA ALA A 266 2.08 -10.09 1.78
C ALA A 266 1.77 -11.49 2.30
N HIS A 267 2.11 -12.51 1.52
CA HIS A 267 1.90 -13.92 1.89
C HIS A 267 3.18 -14.72 1.84
N ARG A 268 3.39 -15.58 2.84
CA ARG A 268 4.47 -16.58 2.78
C ARG A 268 4.01 -17.79 1.99
N ARG A 269 4.95 -18.29 1.17
CA ARG A 269 4.77 -19.55 0.46
C ARG A 269 5.53 -20.67 1.17
N ASP A 270 5.14 -20.95 2.41
CA ASP A 270 5.78 -21.94 3.28
C ASP A 270 5.03 -23.26 3.38
N GLY A 271 3.98 -23.46 2.57
CA GLY A 271 3.13 -24.63 2.54
C GLY A 271 2.98 -25.28 1.15
N GLU A 272 2.52 -26.53 1.15
CA GLU A 272 2.20 -27.27 -0.08
C GLU A 272 0.86 -26.88 -0.69
N LYS A 273 0.00 -26.19 0.09
CA LYS A 273 -1.34 -25.82 -0.36
C LYS A 273 -1.31 -24.70 -1.39
N PRO A 274 -2.10 -24.82 -2.48
CA PRO A 274 -2.19 -23.78 -3.50
C PRO A 274 -2.88 -22.52 -2.94
N LEU A 275 -2.24 -21.38 -3.10
CA LEU A 275 -2.80 -20.06 -2.77
C LEU A 275 -3.79 -19.65 -3.87
N ARG A 276 -5.08 -19.37 -3.53
CA ARG A 276 -6.13 -19.11 -4.53
C ARG A 276 -7.10 -18.00 -4.13
N HIS A 277 -7.00 -17.48 -2.90
CA HIS A 277 -7.89 -16.44 -2.42
C HIS A 277 -7.65 -15.10 -3.15
N PRO A 278 -8.59 -14.14 -3.06
CA PRO A 278 -8.45 -12.84 -3.68
C PRO A 278 -7.23 -12.08 -3.13
N ILE A 279 -6.43 -11.54 -4.05
CA ILE A 279 -5.29 -10.66 -3.78
C ILE A 279 -5.27 -9.52 -4.81
N GLN A 280 -4.41 -8.54 -4.62
CA GLN A 280 -4.16 -7.39 -5.50
C GLN A 280 -5.34 -6.39 -5.55
N PRO A 281 -5.08 -5.12 -5.77
CA PRO A 281 -6.13 -4.16 -6.09
C PRO A 281 -6.72 -4.39 -7.49
N PRO A 282 -7.97 -3.95 -7.75
CA PRO A 282 -8.68 -4.28 -8.99
C PRO A 282 -7.90 -4.01 -10.28
N LEU A 283 -7.17 -2.90 -10.39
CA LEU A 283 -6.38 -2.56 -11.59
C LEU A 283 -5.19 -3.48 -11.83
N TYR A 284 -4.70 -4.14 -10.79
CA TYR A 284 -3.50 -4.96 -10.78
C TYR A 284 -3.77 -6.47 -10.78
N HIS A 285 -5.04 -6.91 -10.78
CA HIS A 285 -5.36 -8.33 -10.75
C HIS A 285 -4.66 -9.08 -11.88
N ALA A 286 -3.87 -10.09 -11.52
CA ALA A 286 -3.27 -11.02 -12.48
C ALA A 286 -4.35 -11.97 -13.05
N PRO A 287 -4.16 -12.49 -14.27
CA PRO A 287 -5.14 -13.38 -14.89
C PRO A 287 -5.43 -14.63 -14.06
N GLU A 288 -4.41 -15.24 -13.42
CA GLU A 288 -4.60 -16.36 -12.52
C GLU A 288 -5.46 -16.03 -11.30
N VAL A 289 -5.39 -14.81 -10.80
CA VAL A 289 -6.21 -14.35 -9.66
C VAL A 289 -7.67 -14.23 -10.08
N LEU A 290 -7.96 -13.56 -11.19
CA LEU A 290 -9.32 -13.39 -11.71
C LEU A 290 -9.99 -14.72 -12.11
N LEU A 291 -9.19 -15.66 -12.62
CA LEU A 291 -9.66 -17.00 -13.01
C LEU A 291 -9.81 -17.95 -11.82
N GLY A 292 -9.42 -17.51 -10.61
CA GLY A 292 -9.47 -18.32 -9.38
C GLY A 292 -8.56 -19.53 -9.40
N VAL A 293 -7.51 -19.52 -10.25
CA VAL A 293 -6.51 -20.57 -10.28
C VAL A 293 -5.38 -20.27 -9.27
N PRO A 294 -4.56 -21.27 -8.90
CA PRO A 294 -3.46 -21.04 -7.96
C PRO A 294 -2.49 -19.96 -8.46
N TRP A 295 -2.22 -18.99 -7.61
CA TRP A 295 -1.26 -17.93 -7.85
C TRP A 295 0.03 -18.12 -7.04
N SER A 296 1.09 -17.45 -7.45
CA SER A 296 2.40 -17.51 -6.80
C SER A 296 3.17 -16.20 -7.03
N TYR A 297 4.49 -16.25 -7.03
CA TYR A 297 5.39 -15.12 -7.30
C TYR A 297 5.10 -14.38 -8.62
N SER A 298 4.50 -15.07 -9.60
CA SER A 298 4.08 -14.48 -10.89
C SER A 298 3.08 -13.32 -10.72
N ALA A 299 2.28 -13.33 -9.65
CA ALA A 299 1.34 -12.24 -9.38
C ALA A 299 2.05 -10.90 -9.14
N ASP A 300 3.20 -10.91 -8.44
CA ASP A 300 4.00 -9.70 -8.25
C ASP A 300 4.65 -9.23 -9.56
N ILE A 301 5.09 -10.16 -10.41
CA ILE A 301 5.68 -9.84 -11.72
C ILE A 301 4.62 -9.23 -12.65
N TRP A 302 3.37 -9.75 -12.60
CA TRP A 302 2.24 -9.12 -13.30
C TRP A 302 2.00 -7.69 -12.81
N SER A 303 1.92 -7.49 -11.50
CA SER A 303 1.76 -6.17 -10.90
C SER A 303 2.88 -5.21 -11.31
N LEU A 304 4.13 -5.69 -11.34
CA LEU A 304 5.25 -4.91 -11.86
C LEU A 304 5.01 -4.47 -13.31
N GLY A 305 4.55 -5.38 -14.18
CA GLY A 305 4.23 -5.06 -15.58
C GLY A 305 3.18 -3.95 -15.73
N VAL A 306 2.09 -4.02 -14.95
CA VAL A 306 1.05 -2.98 -14.93
C VAL A 306 1.62 -1.65 -14.44
N MET A 307 2.36 -1.67 -13.33
CA MET A 307 2.99 -0.48 -12.75
C MET A 307 3.97 0.19 -13.73
N LEU A 308 4.74 -0.58 -14.50
CA LEU A 308 5.66 -0.03 -15.48
C LEU A 308 4.95 0.76 -16.58
N PHE A 309 3.80 0.28 -17.04
CA PHE A 309 2.99 1.02 -18.01
C PHE A 309 2.51 2.35 -17.41
N GLU A 310 1.96 2.32 -16.19
CA GLU A 310 1.49 3.52 -15.50
C GLU A 310 2.61 4.55 -15.30
N LEU A 311 3.81 4.11 -14.91
CA LEU A 311 4.97 4.99 -14.71
C LEU A 311 5.50 5.64 -16.01
N LEU A 312 5.32 4.96 -17.16
CA LEU A 312 5.74 5.48 -18.47
C LEU A 312 4.72 6.42 -19.11
N GLU A 313 3.45 6.06 -19.00
CA GLU A 313 2.37 6.69 -19.77
C GLU A 313 1.50 7.66 -18.94
N ASP A 314 1.65 7.66 -17.61
CA ASP A 314 0.76 8.34 -16.65
C ASP A 314 -0.72 8.01 -16.88
N LYS A 315 -1.00 6.73 -17.20
CA LYS A 315 -2.34 6.21 -17.50
C LYS A 315 -2.51 4.81 -16.96
N GLU A 316 -3.74 4.45 -16.63
CA GLU A 316 -4.12 3.08 -16.32
C GLU A 316 -3.98 2.18 -17.58
N LEU A 317 -3.37 0.99 -17.42
CA LEU A 317 -3.25 0.01 -18.51
C LEU A 317 -4.63 -0.54 -18.94
N PHE A 318 -5.49 -0.79 -17.97
CA PHE A 318 -6.83 -1.31 -18.18
C PHE A 318 -7.87 -0.26 -17.78
N VAL A 319 -8.65 0.23 -18.72
CA VAL A 319 -9.53 1.40 -18.52
C VAL A 319 -11.03 1.09 -18.57
N HIS A 320 -11.46 0.00 -19.24
CA HIS A 320 -12.87 -0.38 -19.40
C HIS A 320 -13.28 -1.50 -18.44
N LEU A 321 -12.88 -1.38 -17.16
CA LEU A 321 -13.08 -2.42 -16.15
C LEU A 321 -14.44 -2.38 -15.47
N LYS A 322 -15.31 -1.45 -15.87
CA LYS A 322 -16.59 -1.21 -15.20
C LYS A 322 -17.75 -1.70 -16.04
N SER A 323 -18.75 -2.25 -15.34
CA SER A 323 -20.08 -2.53 -15.91
C SER A 323 -20.80 -1.22 -16.27
N PRO A 324 -21.92 -1.28 -17.00
CA PRO A 324 -22.78 -0.12 -17.24
C PRO A 324 -23.23 0.61 -15.97
N ASN A 325 -23.27 -0.08 -14.84
CA ASN A 325 -23.60 0.49 -13.52
C ASN A 325 -22.41 1.15 -12.84
N GLY A 326 -21.24 1.20 -13.47
CA GLY A 326 -20.02 1.82 -12.92
C GLY A 326 -19.24 0.94 -11.95
N GLU A 327 -19.62 -0.31 -11.72
CA GLU A 327 -18.95 -1.26 -10.83
C GLU A 327 -17.86 -2.05 -11.56
N TYR A 328 -16.73 -2.28 -10.89
CA TYR A 328 -15.67 -3.17 -11.40
C TYR A 328 -16.21 -4.58 -11.67
N THR A 329 -15.81 -5.16 -12.81
CA THR A 329 -16.09 -6.56 -13.13
C THR A 329 -14.84 -7.29 -13.62
N ALA A 330 -14.59 -8.48 -13.06
CA ALA A 330 -13.52 -9.37 -13.53
C ALA A 330 -13.71 -9.75 -15.01
N GLN A 331 -14.96 -9.82 -15.45
CA GLN A 331 -15.32 -10.15 -16.82
C GLN A 331 -14.80 -9.10 -17.81
N ALA A 332 -15.01 -7.81 -17.53
CA ALA A 332 -14.50 -6.72 -18.36
C ALA A 332 -12.97 -6.71 -18.36
N HIS A 333 -12.35 -6.95 -17.19
CA HIS A 333 -10.90 -6.98 -17.06
C HIS A 333 -10.26 -8.12 -17.90
N ILE A 334 -10.82 -9.34 -17.83
CA ILE A 334 -10.37 -10.45 -18.67
C ILE A 334 -10.56 -10.13 -20.15
N ALA A 335 -11.64 -9.44 -20.52
CA ALA A 335 -11.88 -9.01 -21.90
C ALA A 335 -10.77 -8.07 -22.40
N GLU A 336 -10.36 -7.09 -21.61
CA GLU A 336 -9.26 -6.18 -21.96
C GLU A 336 -7.92 -6.92 -22.03
N MET A 337 -7.65 -7.84 -21.09
CA MET A 337 -6.45 -8.68 -21.15
C MET A 337 -6.40 -9.48 -22.46
N ILE A 338 -7.52 -10.08 -22.87
CA ILE A 338 -7.58 -10.85 -24.13
C ILE A 338 -7.40 -9.93 -25.34
N ALA A 339 -7.98 -8.74 -25.31
CA ALA A 339 -7.84 -7.76 -26.39
C ALA A 339 -6.38 -7.29 -26.55
N LEU A 340 -5.66 -7.12 -25.43
CA LEU A 340 -4.29 -6.67 -25.42
C LEU A 340 -3.26 -7.78 -25.71
N LEU A 341 -3.45 -8.96 -25.11
CA LEU A 341 -2.46 -10.05 -25.09
C LEU A 341 -2.83 -11.26 -25.95
N GLY A 342 -4.04 -11.28 -26.49
CA GLY A 342 -4.60 -12.45 -27.17
C GLY A 342 -5.22 -13.45 -26.20
N PRO A 343 -5.73 -14.59 -26.74
CA PRO A 343 -6.40 -15.61 -25.95
C PRO A 343 -5.43 -16.27 -24.96
N PRO A 344 -5.93 -16.60 -23.73
CA PRO A 344 -5.07 -17.25 -22.74
C PRO A 344 -4.67 -18.67 -23.16
N PRO A 345 -3.55 -19.18 -22.65
CA PRO A 345 -3.13 -20.56 -22.90
C PRO A 345 -4.19 -21.57 -22.42
N GLN A 346 -4.35 -22.67 -23.17
CA GLN A 346 -5.34 -23.71 -22.84
C GLN A 346 -5.19 -24.24 -21.40
N LYS A 347 -3.97 -24.36 -20.94
CA LYS A 347 -3.65 -24.81 -19.57
C LYS A 347 -4.37 -23.98 -18.50
N ILE A 348 -4.38 -22.64 -18.62
CA ILE A 348 -5.03 -21.79 -17.60
C ILE A 348 -6.56 -21.86 -17.68
N ILE A 349 -7.12 -22.06 -18.90
CA ILE A 349 -8.55 -22.30 -19.13
C ILE A 349 -8.99 -23.61 -18.45
N ASP A 350 -8.20 -24.67 -18.58
CA ASP A 350 -8.48 -25.96 -17.96
C ASP A 350 -8.36 -25.89 -16.42
N GLN A 351 -7.41 -25.11 -15.91
CA GLN A 351 -7.28 -24.83 -14.51
C GLN A 351 -8.48 -24.04 -13.96
N GLU A 352 -8.98 -23.03 -14.69
CA GLU A 352 -10.19 -22.27 -14.31
C GLU A 352 -11.39 -23.21 -14.13
N LYS A 353 -11.62 -24.12 -15.08
CA LYS A 353 -12.71 -25.11 -14.99
C LYS A 353 -12.61 -25.98 -13.74
N HIS A 354 -11.38 -26.31 -13.32
CA HIS A 354 -11.16 -27.14 -12.14
C HIS A 354 -11.29 -26.37 -10.83
N TRP A 355 -10.66 -25.18 -10.73
CA TRP A 355 -10.45 -24.51 -9.45
C TRP A 355 -11.57 -23.55 -9.03
N ARG A 356 -12.27 -22.90 -9.95
CA ARG A 356 -13.17 -21.78 -9.64
C ARG A 356 -14.34 -22.14 -8.72
N GLU A 357 -14.78 -23.42 -8.70
CA GLU A 357 -15.87 -23.92 -7.84
C GLU A 357 -15.36 -24.51 -6.54
N ILE A 358 -14.06 -24.71 -6.39
CA ILE A 358 -13.48 -25.29 -5.18
C ILE A 358 -13.41 -24.22 -4.09
N PRO A 359 -14.04 -24.46 -2.94
CA PRO A 359 -14.06 -23.48 -1.86
C PRO A 359 -12.65 -23.10 -1.39
N TRP A 360 -12.50 -21.87 -0.96
CA TRP A 360 -11.34 -21.38 -0.21
C TRP A 360 -11.39 -21.90 1.23
N GLU A 361 -10.31 -21.80 1.96
CA GLU A 361 -10.25 -22.20 3.37
C GLU A 361 -11.10 -21.32 4.29
N ARG A 362 -11.41 -20.11 3.83
CA ARG A 362 -12.28 -19.13 4.52
C ARG A 362 -13.02 -18.28 3.51
N SER A 363 -14.14 -17.70 3.94
CA SER A 363 -14.90 -16.75 3.11
C SER A 363 -14.20 -15.40 2.99
N PHE A 364 -14.39 -14.74 1.84
CA PHE A 364 -13.90 -13.38 1.58
C PHE A 364 -15.06 -12.47 1.18
N SER A 365 -15.04 -11.22 1.67
CA SER A 365 -16.05 -10.23 1.28
C SER A 365 -15.71 -9.66 -0.08
N SER A 366 -16.63 -9.78 -1.03
CA SER A 366 -16.53 -9.14 -2.35
C SER A 366 -16.60 -7.61 -2.25
N PRO A 367 -16.23 -6.87 -3.30
CA PRO A 367 -16.37 -5.41 -3.34
C PRO A 367 -17.81 -4.93 -3.09
N SER A 368 -18.82 -5.73 -3.43
CA SER A 368 -20.23 -5.44 -3.13
C SER A 368 -20.63 -5.70 -1.67
N GLY A 369 -19.73 -6.27 -0.86
CA GLY A 369 -19.99 -6.65 0.54
C GLY A 369 -20.63 -8.01 0.72
N THR A 370 -20.71 -8.84 -0.32
CA THR A 370 -21.21 -10.21 -0.25
C THR A 370 -20.09 -11.14 0.18
N TRP A 371 -20.35 -12.03 1.14
CA TRP A 371 -19.42 -13.08 1.54
C TRP A 371 -19.41 -14.22 0.51
N CYS A 372 -18.24 -14.56 0.02
CA CYS A 372 -18.00 -15.54 -1.02
C CYS A 372 -17.04 -16.63 -0.52
N ASP A 373 -17.34 -17.87 -0.86
CA ASP A 373 -16.52 -19.04 -0.51
C ASP A 373 -15.70 -19.54 -1.71
N THR A 374 -16.04 -19.12 -2.92
CA THR A 374 -15.42 -19.58 -4.16
C THR A 374 -15.04 -18.41 -5.07
N ALA A 375 -14.10 -18.66 -5.99
CA ALA A 375 -13.75 -17.68 -7.02
C ALA A 375 -14.93 -17.33 -7.93
N ARG A 376 -15.83 -18.29 -8.17
CA ARG A 376 -17.06 -18.04 -8.94
C ARG A 376 -17.96 -17.03 -8.27
N GLU A 377 -18.18 -17.15 -6.98
CA GLU A 377 -19.03 -16.20 -6.24
C GLU A 377 -18.41 -14.82 -6.18
N TYR A 378 -17.06 -14.74 -6.07
CA TYR A 378 -16.34 -13.50 -5.91
C TYR A 378 -16.11 -12.74 -7.24
N TYR A 379 -15.62 -13.44 -8.27
CA TYR A 379 -15.24 -12.88 -9.57
C TYR A 379 -16.27 -13.16 -10.66
N GLY A 380 -17.19 -14.09 -10.44
CA GLY A 380 -18.12 -14.57 -11.47
C GLY A 380 -17.52 -15.71 -12.33
N GLY A 381 -17.97 -15.80 -13.56
CA GLY A 381 -17.58 -16.87 -14.50
C GLY A 381 -18.66 -17.95 -14.65
N PRO A 382 -18.45 -18.97 -15.48
CA PRO A 382 -17.21 -19.24 -16.24
C PRO A 382 -16.98 -18.22 -17.36
N PHE A 383 -15.73 -17.85 -17.55
CA PHE A 383 -15.31 -16.88 -18.56
C PHE A 383 -15.10 -17.51 -19.94
N PHE A 384 -14.95 -18.85 -19.99
CA PHE A 384 -14.77 -19.62 -21.21
C PHE A 384 -15.85 -20.69 -21.37
N ASP A 385 -16.21 -21.06 -22.61
CA ASP A 385 -17.08 -22.16 -22.89
C ASP A 385 -16.37 -23.53 -22.82
N SER A 386 -17.10 -24.60 -23.15
CA SER A 386 -16.55 -25.97 -23.15
C SER A 386 -15.42 -26.15 -24.17
N LYS A 387 -15.36 -25.32 -25.20
CA LYS A 387 -14.33 -25.33 -26.27
C LYS A 387 -13.19 -24.38 -25.97
N GLY A 388 -13.19 -23.69 -24.82
CA GLY A 388 -12.20 -22.67 -24.45
C GLY A 388 -12.38 -21.34 -25.17
N MET A 389 -13.50 -21.12 -25.83
CA MET A 389 -13.82 -19.83 -26.45
C MET A 389 -14.28 -18.84 -25.40
N SER A 390 -13.79 -17.60 -25.49
CA SER A 390 -14.19 -16.54 -24.59
C SER A 390 -15.69 -16.26 -24.67
N LYS A 391 -16.33 -16.23 -23.50
CA LYS A 391 -17.73 -15.77 -23.35
C LYS A 391 -17.81 -14.25 -23.14
N VAL A 392 -16.68 -13.60 -23.06
CA VAL A 392 -16.57 -12.18 -22.77
C VAL A 392 -16.50 -11.41 -24.07
N GLN A 393 -17.31 -10.36 -24.19
CA GLN A 393 -17.20 -9.45 -25.33
C GLN A 393 -15.94 -8.60 -25.17
N THR A 394 -14.98 -8.79 -26.06
CA THR A 394 -13.76 -7.96 -26.08
C THR A 394 -14.10 -6.56 -26.59
N PRO A 395 -13.70 -5.50 -25.88
CA PRO A 395 -13.84 -4.15 -26.41
C PRO A 395 -13.01 -4.01 -27.69
N THR A 396 -13.53 -3.26 -28.66
CA THR A 396 -12.74 -2.86 -29.82
C THR A 396 -11.73 -1.81 -29.33
N ILE A 397 -10.50 -2.24 -29.10
CA ILE A 397 -9.41 -1.28 -28.84
C ILE A 397 -9.14 -0.60 -30.18
N GLY A 398 -9.52 0.66 -30.31
CA GLY A 398 -9.17 1.48 -31.47
C GLY A 398 -7.64 1.67 -31.54
N PRO A 399 -7.11 1.94 -32.73
CA PRO A 399 -5.69 2.16 -32.92
C PRO A 399 -5.16 3.37 -32.16
#